data_4a6ceced6efe4ab7c534375d5fce14b3
#
_entry.id   4a6ceced6efe4ab7c534375d5fce14b3
#
_cell.length_a   1.000
_cell.length_b   1.000
_cell.length_c   1.000
_cell.angle_alpha   90.00
_cell.angle_beta   90.00
_cell.angle_gamma   90.00
#
_symmetry.space_group_name_H-M   'P 1'
#
loop_
_entity.id
_entity.type
_entity.pdbx_description
1 polymer ?
#
loop_
_entity_poly.entity_id
_entity_poly.type
_entity_poly.pdbx_seq_one_letter_code
_entity_poly.pdbx_strand_id
1 'polypeptide(L)'
;GQVLALKSDKSGLEFATVSGGGSGITWNEVTGTTQDAAADNGYIANNEALVTVTLPETCAVGKVVRVAGKGAGLWKIAQNAGQIIYFGDQNTTSGTAGYLAAQNQYDSIELLCITANTTFNVISAVGNITVV
;
A
#
# COMPACT_ATOMS: atom_id res chain seq x y z
N GLY A 1 0.74 -40.06 -9.69
CA GLY A 1 0.60 -39.80 -9.03
C GLY A 1 0.69 -39.31 -9.25
N GLN A 2 0.80 -39.05 -8.89
CA GLN A 2 0.72 -38.63 -8.51
C GLN A 2 0.68 -37.95 -8.30
N VAL A 3 0.68 -37.91 -8.58
CA VAL A 3 0.48 -37.37 -7.92
C VAL A 3 0.50 -36.75 -8.05
N LEU A 4 0.68 -36.59 -8.20
CA LEU A 4 0.60 -36.07 -7.77
C LEU A 4 0.80 -35.50 -7.97
N ALA A 5 0.89 -35.61 -8.41
CA ALA A 5 0.94 -35.20 -8.00
C ALA A 5 1.13 -34.58 -8.46
N LEU A 6 1.61 -34.44 -8.87
CA LEU A 6 1.67 -33.97 -8.61
C LEU A 6 1.89 -33.55 -9.18
N LYS A 7 2.06 -33.40 -9.70
CA LYS A 7 2.15 -33.14 -9.55
C LYS A 7 2.28 -32.60 -9.91
N SER A 8 2.52 -32.80 -10.37
CA SER A 8 2.51 -32.46 -9.99
C SER A 8 2.51 -31.96 -10.41
N ASP A 9 2.68 -31.91 -10.80
CA ASP A 9 2.48 -31.61 -10.45
C ASP A 9 2.36 -31.05 -10.63
N LYS A 10 2.38 -30.77 -10.99
CA LYS A 10 2.16 -30.37 -10.41
C LYS A 10 1.75 -29.71 -10.57
N SER A 11 1.76 -29.95 -11.06
CA SER A 11 1.21 -29.51 -10.62
C SER A 11 0.77 -28.98 -10.48
N GLY A 12 0.79 -28.98 -10.83
CA GLY A 12 0.32 -28.54 -9.96
C GLY A 12 0.06 -27.85 -9.85
N LEU A 13 0.13 -27.64 -9.81
CA LEU A 13 -0.10 -27.07 -9.12
C LEU A 13 -0.01 -26.25 -9.17
N GLU A 14 0.07 -26.07 -9.04
CA GLU A 14 0.10 -25.41 -8.49
C GLU A 14 0.01 -24.60 -8.31
N PHE A 15 0.31 -24.29 -8.43
CA PHE A 15 0.24 -23.64 -7.64
C PHE A 15 0.40 -22.83 -7.49
N ALA A 16 0.55 -22.53 -7.63
CA ALA A 16 0.74 -21.99 -6.91
C ALA A 16 1.01 -21.31 -6.67
N THR A 17 1.23 -21.03 -6.52
CA THR A 17 1.52 -20.68 -5.83
C THR A 17 1.48 -20.06 -5.39
N VAL A 18 1.60 -19.78 -5.21
CA VAL A 18 1.63 -19.47 -4.38
C VAL A 18 1.82 -18.89 -3.93
N SER A 19 2.00 -18.70 -3.88
CA SER A 19 2.23 -18.40 -3.19
C SER A 19 2.20 -17.88 -2.49
N GLY A 20 2.36 -17.94 -2.45
CA GLY A 20 2.45 -17.60 -1.58
C GLY A 20 2.38 -17.04 -1.00
N GLY A 21 2.73 -17.32 -1.01
CA GLY A 21 2.89 -16.57 0.11
C GLY A 21 1.78 -15.77 0.38
N GLY A 22 1.24 -16.11 0.70
CA GLY A 22 0.09 -15.59 1.15
C GLY A 22 -0.09 -14.12 1.22
N SER A 23 0.96 -13.40 1.22
CA SER A 23 0.80 -11.97 1.39
C SER A 23 0.08 -11.32 0.22
N GLY A 24 0.31 -11.84 -0.98
CA GLY A 24 -0.27 -11.22 -2.16
C GLY A 24 0.21 -9.80 -2.42
N ILE A 25 1.26 -9.35 -1.76
CA ILE A 25 1.78 -7.99 -1.91
C ILE A 25 3.02 -8.03 -2.79
N THR A 26 3.04 -7.18 -3.80
CA THR A 26 4.23 -6.93 -4.62
C THR A 26 4.88 -5.64 -4.15
N TRP A 27 6.17 -5.69 -3.82
CA TRP A 27 6.92 -4.50 -3.41
C TRP A 27 7.61 -3.88 -4.62
N ASN A 28 7.50 -2.57 -4.73
CA ASN A 28 8.07 -1.79 -5.82
C ASN A 28 8.96 -0.70 -5.24
N GLU A 29 10.19 -0.58 -5.73
CA GLU A 29 11.05 0.52 -5.31
C GLU A 29 10.76 1.73 -6.18
N VAL A 30 10.46 2.87 -5.56
CA VAL A 30 10.11 4.11 -6.24
C VAL A 30 11.29 5.06 -6.12
N THR A 31 11.99 5.25 -7.23
CA THR A 31 13.14 6.17 -7.27
C THR A 31 12.79 7.54 -7.85
N GLY A 32 11.58 7.69 -8.37
CA GLY A 32 11.04 8.99 -8.78
C GLY A 32 10.31 9.69 -7.64
N THR A 33 9.65 10.80 -7.93
CA THR A 33 8.96 11.62 -6.93
C THR A 33 7.46 11.43 -6.93
N THR A 34 6.91 10.67 -7.89
CA THR A 34 5.47 10.39 -7.96
C THR A 34 5.25 8.93 -8.30
N GLN A 35 4.19 8.36 -7.74
CA GLN A 35 3.81 6.97 -7.98
C GLN A 35 2.32 6.81 -7.77
N ASP A 36 1.63 6.27 -8.76
CA ASP A 36 0.22 5.87 -8.58
C ASP A 36 0.20 4.49 -7.95
N ALA A 37 -0.51 4.36 -6.84
CA ALA A 37 -0.60 3.08 -6.15
C ALA A 37 -1.62 2.17 -6.84
N ALA A 38 -1.36 0.87 -6.78
CA ALA A 38 -2.29 -0.16 -7.19
C ALA A 38 -2.63 -1.04 -6.00
N ALA A 39 -3.79 -1.67 -6.04
CA ALA A 39 -4.23 -2.57 -4.97
C ALA A 39 -3.25 -3.72 -4.78
N ASP A 40 -3.02 -4.12 -3.54
CA ASP A 40 -2.14 -5.21 -3.14
C ASP A 40 -0.68 -4.97 -3.55
N ASN A 41 -0.24 -3.71 -3.54
CA ASN A 41 1.14 -3.34 -3.80
C ASN A 41 1.71 -2.54 -2.64
N GLY A 42 3.01 -2.71 -2.42
CA GLY A 42 3.79 -1.91 -1.50
C GLY A 42 4.80 -1.07 -2.26
N TYR A 43 5.15 0.07 -1.73
CA TYR A 43 6.04 1.02 -2.38
C TYR A 43 7.13 1.44 -1.41
N ILE A 44 8.38 1.33 -1.87
CA ILE A 44 9.55 1.76 -1.09
C ILE A 44 9.95 3.12 -1.65
N ALA A 45 9.72 4.18 -0.88
CA ALA A 45 10.02 5.55 -1.31
C ALA A 45 11.51 5.81 -1.16
N ASN A 46 12.20 5.94 -2.28
CA ASN A 46 13.66 6.08 -2.30
C ASN A 46 14.09 7.23 -3.20
N ASN A 47 13.96 8.45 -2.67
CA ASN A 47 14.40 9.65 -3.36
C ASN A 47 14.85 10.66 -2.29
N GLU A 48 15.76 11.55 -2.65
CA GLU A 48 16.15 12.64 -1.76
C GLU A 48 15.07 13.71 -1.65
N ALA A 49 14.16 13.77 -2.63
CA ALA A 49 13.00 14.64 -2.59
C ALA A 49 11.78 13.85 -2.13
N LEU A 50 10.74 14.55 -1.73
CA LEU A 50 9.48 13.93 -1.30
C LEU A 50 8.89 13.05 -2.39
N VAL A 51 8.51 11.82 -2.03
CA VAL A 51 7.82 10.90 -2.94
C VAL A 51 6.33 10.94 -2.62
N THR A 52 5.52 11.30 -3.60
CA THR A 52 4.06 11.31 -3.46
C THR A 52 3.48 10.03 -4.05
N VAL A 53 2.83 9.23 -3.22
CA VAL A 53 2.13 8.01 -3.62
C VAL A 53 0.63 8.32 -3.60
N THR A 54 -0.03 8.23 -4.75
CA THR A 54 -1.46 8.54 -4.86
C THR A 54 -2.26 7.25 -4.75
N LEU A 55 -3.30 7.25 -3.92
CA LEU A 55 -4.17 6.09 -3.72
C LEU A 55 -4.78 5.65 -5.06
N PRO A 56 -5.08 4.34 -5.20
CA PRO A 56 -5.75 3.88 -6.41
C PRO A 56 -7.18 4.42 -6.46
N GLU A 57 -7.61 4.87 -7.65
CA GLU A 57 -8.99 5.32 -7.86
C GLU A 57 -9.97 4.16 -7.77
N THR A 58 -9.51 2.97 -8.14
CA THR A 58 -10.31 1.74 -8.07
C THR A 58 -9.64 0.78 -7.11
N CYS A 59 -10.35 0.40 -6.06
CA CYS A 59 -9.81 -0.50 -5.05
C CYS A 59 -10.95 -1.24 -4.38
N ALA A 60 -10.92 -2.57 -4.45
CA ALA A 60 -11.96 -3.40 -3.83
C ALA A 60 -11.75 -3.50 -2.32
N VAL A 61 -12.83 -3.74 -1.60
CA VAL A 61 -12.78 -3.99 -0.15
C VAL A 61 -11.83 -5.16 0.13
N GLY A 62 -10.99 -5.01 1.14
CA GLY A 62 -10.02 -6.03 1.55
C GLY A 62 -8.66 -5.91 0.91
N LYS A 63 -8.50 -5.03 -0.07
CA LYS A 63 -7.19 -4.80 -0.69
C LYS A 63 -6.35 -3.87 0.16
N VAL A 64 -5.04 -3.99 0.05
CA VAL A 64 -4.11 -3.19 0.86
C VAL A 64 -3.15 -2.39 -0.01
N VAL A 65 -2.67 -1.28 0.56
CA VAL A 65 -1.59 -0.46 0.00
C VAL A 65 -0.58 -0.24 1.11
N ARG A 66 0.69 -0.45 0.84
CA ARG A 66 1.76 -0.25 1.81
C ARG A 66 2.78 0.76 1.28
N VAL A 67 3.33 1.55 2.18
CA VAL A 67 4.43 2.47 1.85
C VAL A 67 5.48 2.38 2.94
N ALA A 68 6.74 2.24 2.52
CA ALA A 68 7.88 2.21 3.44
C ALA A 68 8.88 3.26 3.00
N GLY A 69 9.50 3.93 3.95
CA GLY A 69 10.52 4.94 3.68
C GLY A 69 11.90 4.34 3.56
N LYS A 70 12.68 4.84 2.62
CA LYS A 70 14.09 4.48 2.44
C LYS A 70 14.92 5.72 2.16
N GLY A 71 14.48 6.58 1.27
CA GLY A 71 15.17 7.81 0.92
C GLY A 71 14.92 8.94 1.92
N ALA A 72 15.81 9.93 1.93
CA ALA A 72 15.76 11.03 2.89
C ALA A 72 14.61 12.00 2.64
N GLY A 73 13.99 11.95 1.46
CA GLY A 73 12.92 12.87 1.08
C GLY A 73 11.57 12.58 1.68
N LEU A 74 11.41 11.43 2.35
CA LEU A 74 10.17 11.00 2.98
C LEU A 74 9.09 10.66 1.94
N TRP A 75 7.90 10.30 2.42
CA TRP A 75 6.77 9.99 1.53
C TRP A 75 5.50 10.71 1.99
N LYS A 76 4.60 10.85 1.06
CA LYS A 76 3.26 11.41 1.28
C LYS A 76 2.28 10.53 0.51
N ILE A 77 1.15 10.18 1.15
CA ILE A 77 0.06 9.46 0.48
C ILE A 77 -1.02 10.48 0.16
N ALA A 78 -1.24 10.69 -1.14
CA ALA A 78 -2.25 11.63 -1.64
C ALA A 78 -3.55 10.89 -1.94
N GLN A 79 -4.65 11.60 -1.81
CA GLN A 79 -6.00 11.08 -2.06
C GLN A 79 -6.55 11.61 -3.38
N ASN A 80 -7.48 10.85 -3.97
CA ASN A 80 -8.29 11.30 -5.09
C ASN A 80 -9.59 11.93 -4.56
N ALA A 81 -10.36 12.55 -5.44
CA ALA A 81 -11.65 13.13 -5.07
C ALA A 81 -12.53 12.05 -4.43
N GLY A 82 -13.18 12.39 -3.32
CA GLY A 82 -14.09 11.50 -2.62
C GLY A 82 -13.43 10.47 -1.71
N GLN A 83 -12.10 10.46 -1.62
CA GLN A 83 -11.41 9.49 -0.78
C GLN A 83 -11.09 10.07 0.59
N ILE A 84 -11.03 9.18 1.60
CA ILE A 84 -10.70 9.54 2.98
C ILE A 84 -9.93 8.37 3.61
N ILE A 85 -9.01 8.71 4.51
CA ILE A 85 -8.24 7.71 5.27
C ILE A 85 -8.52 7.91 6.76
N TYR A 86 -8.91 6.84 7.43
CA TYR A 86 -9.06 6.82 8.87
C TYR A 86 -7.79 6.29 9.54
N PHE A 87 -7.40 6.93 10.63
CA PHE A 87 -6.23 6.54 11.42
C PHE A 87 -6.66 6.55 12.90
N GLY A 88 -7.24 5.44 13.35
CA GLY A 88 -7.76 5.35 14.70
C GLY A 88 -8.89 6.36 14.91
N ASP A 89 -8.71 7.28 15.85
CA ASP A 89 -9.69 8.33 16.13
C ASP A 89 -9.46 9.59 15.29
N GLN A 90 -8.51 9.55 14.35
CA GLN A 90 -8.26 10.66 13.43
C GLN A 90 -8.67 10.25 12.02
N ASN A 91 -8.83 11.23 11.16
CA ASN A 91 -9.09 10.99 9.75
C ASN A 91 -8.56 12.16 8.93
N THR A 92 -8.24 11.87 7.67
CA THR A 92 -7.83 12.93 6.73
C THR A 92 -9.02 13.77 6.30
N THR A 93 -8.75 14.95 5.75
CA THR A 93 -9.75 15.72 5.02
C THR A 93 -10.19 14.92 3.80
N SER A 94 -11.50 14.79 3.59
CA SER A 94 -12.03 14.07 2.44
C SER A 94 -11.60 14.76 1.14
N GLY A 95 -11.18 13.97 0.17
CA GLY A 95 -10.80 14.44 -1.15
C GLY A 95 -9.33 14.79 -1.30
N THR A 96 -9.01 15.56 -2.33
CA THR A 96 -7.63 15.82 -2.73
C THR A 96 -6.85 16.69 -1.75
N ALA A 97 -7.53 17.37 -0.83
CA ALA A 97 -6.86 18.17 0.19
C ALA A 97 -6.30 17.33 1.34
N GLY A 98 -6.80 16.11 1.54
CA GLY A 98 -6.36 15.25 2.62
C GLY A 98 -5.15 14.40 2.22
N TYR A 99 -4.30 14.09 3.21
CA TYR A 99 -3.15 13.23 2.96
C TYR A 99 -2.56 12.70 4.26
N LEU A 100 -1.75 11.65 4.14
CA LEU A 100 -0.85 11.20 5.20
C LEU A 100 0.59 11.47 4.77
N ALA A 101 1.46 11.77 5.72
CA ALA A 101 2.86 12.02 5.40
C ALA A 101 3.78 11.46 6.48
N ALA A 102 4.90 10.89 6.06
CA ALA A 102 5.95 10.46 6.97
C ALA A 102 6.65 11.68 7.57
N GLN A 103 7.08 11.57 8.81
CA GLN A 103 7.88 12.59 9.47
C GLN A 103 9.35 12.23 9.52
N ASN A 104 9.68 10.95 9.43
CA ASN A 104 11.05 10.46 9.54
C ASN A 104 11.35 9.46 8.41
N GLN A 105 12.63 9.29 8.12
CA GLN A 105 13.10 8.59 6.92
C GLN A 105 12.57 7.17 6.77
N TYR A 106 12.43 6.44 7.87
CA TYR A 106 12.04 5.03 7.83
C TYR A 106 10.62 4.77 8.33
N ASP A 107 9.80 5.81 8.43
CA ASP A 107 8.39 5.62 8.76
C ASP A 107 7.71 4.78 7.68
N SER A 108 6.76 3.94 8.09
CA SER A 108 6.05 3.07 7.16
C SER A 108 4.60 2.90 7.58
N ILE A 109 3.75 2.46 6.63
CA ILE A 109 2.31 2.40 6.88
C ILE A 109 1.66 1.33 6.00
N GLU A 110 0.58 0.75 6.51
CA GLU A 110 -0.27 -0.17 5.76
C GLU A 110 -1.71 0.29 5.83
N LEU A 111 -2.35 0.41 4.66
CA LEU A 111 -3.73 0.85 4.51
C LEU A 111 -4.58 -0.31 4.00
N LEU A 112 -5.78 -0.45 4.57
CA LEU A 112 -6.78 -1.43 4.15
C LEU A 112 -7.96 -0.69 3.52
N CYS A 113 -8.39 -1.09 2.34
CA CYS A 113 -9.60 -0.55 1.73
C CYS A 113 -10.81 -1.17 2.43
N ILE A 114 -11.61 -0.35 3.11
CA ILE A 114 -12.78 -0.81 3.86
C ILE A 114 -14.10 -0.43 3.18
N THR A 115 -14.10 0.54 2.26
CA THR A 115 -15.23 0.81 1.37
C THR A 115 -14.65 0.99 -0.02
N ALA A 116 -15.19 0.25 -0.98
CA ALA A 116 -14.63 0.21 -2.34
C ALA A 116 -14.39 1.61 -2.87
N ASN A 117 -13.20 1.84 -3.38
CA ASN A 117 -12.74 3.04 -4.07
C ASN A 117 -12.64 4.30 -3.22
N THR A 118 -13.24 4.36 -2.02
CA THR A 118 -13.42 5.63 -1.30
C THR A 118 -12.79 5.68 0.07
N THR A 119 -12.76 4.58 0.83
CA THR A 119 -12.41 4.65 2.24
C THR A 119 -11.32 3.67 2.57
N PHE A 120 -10.25 4.18 3.18
CA PHE A 120 -9.10 3.41 3.60
C PHE A 120 -8.91 3.57 5.11
N ASN A 121 -8.41 2.52 5.74
CA ASN A 121 -8.14 2.51 7.18
C ASN A 121 -6.69 2.10 7.43
N VAL A 122 -5.99 2.85 8.27
CA VAL A 122 -4.63 2.48 8.68
C VAL A 122 -4.72 1.32 9.65
N ILE A 123 -4.13 0.19 9.29
CA ILE A 123 -4.13 -0.99 10.15
C ILE A 123 -2.77 -1.26 10.77
N SER A 124 -1.72 -0.60 10.28
CA SER A 124 -0.38 -0.71 10.85
C SER A 124 0.43 0.51 10.46
N ALA A 125 1.22 1.02 11.38
CA ALA A 125 2.11 2.14 11.11
C ALA A 125 3.32 2.05 12.02
N VAL A 126 4.49 2.46 11.50
CA VAL A 126 5.72 2.55 12.27
C VAL A 126 6.23 3.97 12.15
N GLY A 127 6.52 4.60 13.30
CA GLY A 127 6.99 5.97 13.34
C GLY A 127 5.86 6.97 13.54
N ASN A 128 6.11 8.20 13.16
CA ASN A 128 5.15 9.29 13.35
C ASN A 128 4.59 9.72 12.00
N ILE A 129 3.28 9.66 11.87
CA ILE A 129 2.59 9.96 10.62
C ILE A 129 1.76 11.22 10.81
N THR A 130 1.91 12.18 9.90
CA THR A 130 1.08 13.37 9.86
C THR A 130 -0.24 13.06 9.19
N VAL A 131 -1.34 13.46 9.81
CA VAL A 131 -2.70 13.27 9.28
C VAL A 131 -3.28 14.66 9.00
N VAL A 132 -3.63 14.91 7.72
CA VAL A 132 -4.15 16.24 7.30
C VAL A 132 -5.51 16.11 6.66
#